data_4ee489c4fa045ae2c80b184ef9c8d40c
#
_entry.id   4ee489c4fa045ae2c80b184ef9c8d40c
#
_cell.length_a   1.000
_cell.length_b   1.000
_cell.length_c   1.000
_cell.angle_alpha   90.00
_cell.angle_beta   90.00
_cell.angle_gamma   90.00
#
_symmetry.space_group_name_H-M   'P 1'
#
loop_
_entity.id
_entity.type
_entity.pdbx_description
1 polymer ?
#
loop_
_entity_poly.entity_id
_entity_poly.type
_entity_poly.pdbx_seq_one_letter_code
_entity_poly.pdbx_strand_id
1 'polypeptide(L)'
;YKVMPILVTFMIMSAVLSMFIDSITVILFLAAVTVELSQLLKFSPVPMVLAEIFCANLGGSATMCGDPPNIIIGTALGYSFADFLTNTGLIAGIALIAIIVFFFFAFKKELSANKNEKVDPSTFPNPSDAIENKKDFIISTVIFIIAIVLLVSHAQTGLTVAFIGVAIALITLLTSIKDIGFILKKVDYKTLLFFIGLFIVVGGLEQTGVLEMIASFIEKVCGGNVFAMVLIIMWISAIASAFVDNIPFAATMVPVIKSLAATTAGADLSVLAYALSVGTDIGGSATPIGASANVVGTSVISKAGHPVGWGKYCKTAIPATAIVLIIAMVVIKFRYF
;
A
#
# COMPACT_ATOMS: atom_id res chain seq x y z
N TYR A 1 -3.22 26.79 15.57
CA TYR A 1 -3.40 25.37 15.27
C TYR A 1 -2.10 24.60 15.54
N LYS A 2 -2.21 23.37 16.06
CA LYS A 2 -1.05 22.50 16.33
C LYS A 2 -0.88 21.55 15.15
N VAL A 3 0.22 21.62 14.42
CA VAL A 3 0.51 20.80 13.24
C VAL A 3 0.71 19.31 13.59
N MET A 4 1.22 19.00 14.78
CA MET A 4 1.46 17.62 15.20
C MET A 4 0.18 16.73 15.29
N PRO A 5 -0.95 17.19 15.84
CA PRO A 5 -2.20 16.42 15.76
C PRO A 5 -2.67 16.22 14.31
N ILE A 6 -2.46 17.19 13.43
CA ILE A 6 -2.82 17.08 12.00
C ILE A 6 -1.98 15.97 11.36
N LEU A 7 -0.66 15.93 11.63
CA LEU A 7 0.21 14.84 11.18
C LEU A 7 -0.37 13.47 11.55
N VAL A 8 -0.72 13.26 12.84
CA VAL A 8 -1.25 11.98 13.31
C VAL A 8 -2.59 11.65 12.63
N THR A 9 -3.47 12.64 12.48
CA THR A 9 -4.76 12.45 11.80
C THR A 9 -4.56 12.04 10.34
N PHE A 10 -3.68 12.72 9.60
CA PHE A 10 -3.41 12.40 8.20
C PHE A 10 -2.72 11.04 8.03
N MET A 11 -1.83 10.66 8.96
CA MET A 11 -1.24 9.31 8.99
C MET A 11 -2.32 8.23 9.14
N ILE A 12 -3.25 8.40 10.10
CA ILE A 12 -4.35 7.46 10.31
C ILE A 12 -5.28 7.44 9.10
N MET A 13 -5.65 8.61 8.56
CA MET A 13 -6.49 8.70 7.36
C MET A 13 -5.83 8.01 6.18
N SER A 14 -4.54 8.26 5.95
CA SER A 14 -3.78 7.63 4.86
C SER A 14 -3.80 6.10 4.99
N ALA A 15 -3.52 5.57 6.18
CA ALA A 15 -3.54 4.13 6.41
C ALA A 15 -4.94 3.54 6.24
N VAL A 16 -5.98 4.14 6.85
CA VAL A 16 -7.35 3.60 6.80
C VAL A 16 -7.93 3.68 5.38
N LEU A 17 -7.73 4.77 4.66
CA LEU A 17 -8.22 4.90 3.29
C LEU A 17 -7.53 3.89 2.36
N SER A 18 -6.22 3.68 2.54
CA SER A 18 -5.43 2.78 1.71
C SER A 18 -5.75 1.29 1.94
N MET A 19 -6.47 0.94 3.00
CA MET A 19 -7.02 -0.41 3.15
C MET A 19 -8.08 -0.77 2.09
N PHE A 20 -8.73 0.23 1.48
CA PHE A 20 -9.87 0.04 0.57
C PHE A 20 -9.68 0.72 -0.78
N ILE A 21 -8.79 1.68 -0.86
CA ILE A 21 -8.46 2.47 -2.05
C ILE A 21 -6.97 2.30 -2.30
N ASP A 22 -6.58 2.16 -3.57
CA ASP A 22 -5.19 2.13 -3.97
C ASP A 22 -4.36 3.28 -3.38
N SER A 23 -3.19 2.94 -2.88
CA SER A 23 -2.26 3.86 -2.20
C SER A 23 -1.90 5.10 -3.04
N ILE A 24 -1.80 4.95 -4.38
CA ILE A 24 -1.54 6.05 -5.31
C ILE A 24 -2.65 7.10 -5.24
N THR A 25 -3.91 6.65 -5.31
CA THR A 25 -5.09 7.52 -5.27
C THR A 25 -5.20 8.26 -3.95
N VAL A 26 -4.97 7.55 -2.83
CA VAL A 26 -4.96 8.15 -1.49
C VAL A 26 -3.91 9.24 -1.39
N ILE A 27 -2.68 8.98 -1.86
CA ILE A 27 -1.59 9.95 -1.78
C ILE A 27 -1.78 11.12 -2.74
N LEU A 28 -2.33 10.92 -3.93
CA LEU A 28 -2.67 12.03 -4.83
C LEU A 28 -3.60 13.04 -4.15
N PHE A 29 -4.58 12.55 -3.40
CA PHE A 29 -5.53 13.40 -2.69
C PHE A 29 -4.91 14.01 -1.43
N LEU A 30 -4.38 13.19 -0.51
CA LEU A 30 -3.87 13.69 0.77
C LEU A 30 -2.67 14.61 0.62
N ALA A 31 -1.71 14.28 -0.26
CA ALA A 31 -0.56 15.14 -0.49
C ALA A 31 -0.96 16.51 -1.08
N ALA A 32 -1.96 16.56 -1.96
CA ALA A 32 -2.48 17.83 -2.48
C ALA A 32 -3.10 18.67 -1.35
N VAL A 33 -3.96 18.06 -0.51
CA VAL A 33 -4.54 18.74 0.66
C VAL A 33 -3.46 19.18 1.64
N THR A 34 -2.44 18.36 1.88
CA THR A 34 -1.31 18.70 2.75
C THR A 34 -0.51 19.89 2.22
N VAL A 35 -0.30 19.97 0.90
CA VAL A 35 0.38 21.13 0.28
C VAL A 35 -0.43 22.42 0.50
N GLU A 36 -1.73 22.41 0.24
CA GLU A 36 -2.59 23.57 0.48
C GLU A 36 -2.60 23.96 1.96
N LEU A 37 -2.77 22.99 2.84
CA LEU A 37 -2.78 23.21 4.29
C LEU A 37 -1.43 23.76 4.78
N SER A 38 -0.33 23.32 4.18
CA SER A 38 1.01 23.79 4.51
C SER A 38 1.22 25.27 4.18
N GLN A 39 0.61 25.74 3.11
CA GLN A 39 0.63 27.18 2.73
C GLN A 39 -0.20 28.01 3.71
N LEU A 40 -1.39 27.52 4.11
CA LEU A 40 -2.26 28.21 5.06
C LEU A 40 -1.67 28.26 6.47
N LEU A 41 -1.07 27.15 6.94
CA LEU A 41 -0.52 27.01 8.29
C LEU A 41 0.99 27.29 8.35
N LYS A 42 1.62 27.64 7.22
CA LYS A 42 3.04 28.00 7.08
C LYS A 42 4.01 26.99 7.67
N PHE A 43 3.83 25.71 7.35
CA PHE A 43 4.76 24.64 7.70
C PHE A 43 5.31 23.95 6.45
N SER A 44 6.41 23.19 6.58
CA SER A 44 6.95 22.40 5.47
C SER A 44 6.05 21.19 5.19
N PRO A 45 5.53 20.99 3.96
CA PRO A 45 4.69 19.82 3.64
C PRO A 45 5.48 18.49 3.63
N VAL A 46 6.80 18.55 3.47
CA VAL A 46 7.65 17.37 3.27
C VAL A 46 7.50 16.32 4.38
N PRO A 47 7.62 16.66 5.68
CA PRO A 47 7.49 15.67 6.75
C PRO A 47 6.15 14.96 6.75
N MET A 48 5.07 15.73 6.52
CA MET A 48 3.71 15.20 6.54
C MET A 48 3.47 14.27 5.36
N VAL A 49 3.82 14.68 4.15
CA VAL A 49 3.66 13.84 2.95
C VAL A 49 4.51 12.58 3.00
N LEU A 50 5.74 12.62 3.55
CA LEU A 50 6.54 11.41 3.74
C LEU A 50 5.87 10.43 4.72
N ALA A 51 5.27 10.93 5.80
CA ALA A 51 4.53 10.10 6.74
C ALA A 51 3.24 9.54 6.12
N GLU A 52 2.51 10.31 5.33
CA GLU A 52 1.32 9.90 4.58
C GLU A 52 1.65 8.78 3.59
N ILE A 53 2.70 8.94 2.78
CA ILE A 53 3.18 7.93 1.83
C ILE A 53 3.45 6.61 2.55
N PHE A 54 4.22 6.67 3.63
CA PHE A 54 4.55 5.47 4.39
C PHE A 54 3.31 4.79 4.98
N CYS A 55 2.39 5.59 5.55
CA CYS A 55 1.14 5.07 6.11
C CYS A 55 0.17 4.56 5.04
N ALA A 56 0.18 5.11 3.81
CA ALA A 56 -0.60 4.57 2.70
C ALA A 56 -0.13 3.16 2.32
N ASN A 57 1.18 2.98 2.13
CA ASN A 57 1.73 1.66 1.83
C ASN A 57 1.48 0.66 2.99
N LEU A 58 1.63 1.12 4.25
CA LEU A 58 1.34 0.29 5.41
C LEU A 58 -0.16 -0.09 5.49
N GLY A 59 -1.07 0.84 5.22
CA GLY A 59 -2.51 0.57 5.15
C GLY A 59 -2.85 -0.35 3.99
N GLY A 60 -2.23 -0.16 2.83
CA GLY A 60 -2.36 -1.04 1.66
C GLY A 60 -2.00 -2.48 1.95
N SER A 61 -0.94 -2.71 2.73
CA SER A 61 -0.52 -4.06 3.14
C SER A 61 -1.50 -4.76 4.10
N ALA A 62 -2.44 -4.03 4.68
CA ALA A 62 -3.36 -4.57 5.69
C ALA A 62 -4.47 -5.45 5.11
N THR A 63 -4.83 -5.29 3.85
CA THR A 63 -5.95 -5.98 3.23
C THR A 63 -5.61 -6.52 1.85
N MET A 64 -6.41 -7.44 1.36
CA MET A 64 -6.24 -8.00 0.02
C MET A 64 -6.40 -6.94 -1.08
N CYS A 65 -7.20 -5.90 -0.85
CA CYS A 65 -7.57 -4.92 -1.87
C CYS A 65 -6.80 -3.59 -1.76
N GLY A 66 -5.99 -3.44 -0.71
CA GLY A 66 -5.31 -2.18 -0.43
C GLY A 66 -4.12 -1.90 -1.34
N ASP A 67 -3.43 -2.95 -1.80
CA ASP A 67 -2.29 -2.81 -2.72
C ASP A 67 -2.27 -3.93 -3.77
N PRO A 68 -1.85 -3.66 -5.01
CA PRO A 68 -1.85 -4.65 -6.09
C PRO A 68 -1.11 -5.97 -5.79
N PRO A 69 0.04 -6.00 -5.12
CA PRO A 69 0.69 -7.25 -4.73
C PRO A 69 -0.23 -8.20 -3.95
N ASN A 70 -1.03 -7.66 -3.04
CA ASN A 70 -1.95 -8.43 -2.21
C ASN A 70 -3.11 -9.01 -3.03
N ILE A 71 -3.59 -8.27 -4.03
CA ILE A 71 -4.59 -8.78 -4.99
C ILE A 71 -4.01 -9.99 -5.75
N ILE A 72 -2.76 -9.90 -6.20
CA ILE A 72 -2.08 -10.98 -6.92
C ILE A 72 -1.91 -12.19 -6.02
N ILE A 73 -1.33 -12.02 -4.83
CA ILE A 73 -1.10 -13.10 -3.87
C ILE A 73 -2.44 -13.74 -3.46
N GLY A 74 -3.41 -12.93 -3.05
CA GLY A 74 -4.72 -13.41 -2.60
C GLY A 74 -5.48 -14.16 -3.68
N THR A 75 -5.53 -13.61 -4.90
CA THR A 75 -6.22 -14.26 -6.04
C THR A 75 -5.52 -15.55 -6.45
N ALA A 76 -4.19 -15.57 -6.55
CA ALA A 76 -3.42 -16.74 -6.96
C ALA A 76 -3.43 -17.89 -5.94
N LEU A 77 -3.65 -17.58 -4.66
CA LEU A 77 -3.65 -18.54 -3.56
C LEU A 77 -5.06 -18.81 -2.99
N GLY A 78 -6.09 -18.11 -3.47
CA GLY A 78 -7.47 -18.28 -3.04
C GLY A 78 -7.76 -17.71 -1.64
N TYR A 79 -7.00 -16.70 -1.19
CA TYR A 79 -7.25 -16.06 0.10
C TYR A 79 -8.31 -14.96 -0.01
N SER A 80 -9.02 -14.78 1.09
CA SER A 80 -10.09 -13.79 1.22
C SER A 80 -9.58 -12.47 1.79
N PHE A 81 -10.42 -11.44 1.69
CA PHE A 81 -10.20 -10.17 2.39
C PHE A 81 -10.01 -10.38 3.90
N ALA A 82 -10.81 -11.26 4.51
CA ALA A 82 -10.72 -11.55 5.94
C ALA A 82 -9.39 -12.24 6.32
N ASP A 83 -8.85 -13.09 5.45
CA ASP A 83 -7.55 -13.74 5.68
C ASP A 83 -6.43 -12.70 5.76
N PHE A 84 -6.41 -11.74 4.84
CA PHE A 84 -5.46 -10.64 4.91
C PHE A 84 -5.70 -9.76 6.14
N LEU A 85 -6.93 -9.31 6.39
CA LEU A 85 -7.24 -8.42 7.51
C LEU A 85 -6.85 -9.02 8.86
N THR A 86 -7.09 -10.32 9.05
CA THR A 86 -6.78 -11.00 10.32
C THR A 86 -5.30 -11.33 10.47
N ASN A 87 -4.51 -11.35 9.42
CA ASN A 87 -3.08 -11.70 9.42
C ASN A 87 -2.20 -10.48 9.15
N THR A 88 -2.12 -10.00 7.91
CA THR A 88 -1.32 -8.81 7.58
C THR A 88 -1.91 -7.54 8.19
N GLY A 89 -3.24 -7.43 8.28
CA GLY A 89 -3.92 -6.31 8.92
C GLY A 89 -3.62 -6.18 10.42
N LEU A 90 -3.47 -7.30 11.12
CA LEU A 90 -3.01 -7.28 12.51
C LEU A 90 -1.57 -6.74 12.62
N ILE A 91 -0.68 -7.17 11.74
CA ILE A 91 0.70 -6.68 11.68
C ILE A 91 0.71 -5.19 11.37
N ALA A 92 -0.02 -4.75 10.35
CA ALA A 92 -0.12 -3.35 9.96
C ALA A 92 -0.71 -2.47 11.07
N GLY A 93 -1.72 -2.96 11.80
CA GLY A 93 -2.34 -2.23 12.93
C GLY A 93 -1.36 -2.01 14.09
N ILE A 94 -0.59 -3.03 14.48
CA ILE A 94 0.45 -2.90 15.50
C ILE A 94 1.56 -1.98 15.01
N ALA A 95 2.00 -2.16 13.77
CA ALA A 95 3.04 -1.35 13.16
C ALA A 95 2.62 0.12 13.02
N LEU A 96 1.35 0.42 12.71
CA LEU A 96 0.86 1.79 12.58
C LEU A 96 1.07 2.58 13.87
N ILE A 97 0.82 1.97 15.02
CA ILE A 97 1.05 2.62 16.32
C ILE A 97 2.54 2.98 16.48
N ALA A 98 3.44 2.03 16.19
CA ALA A 98 4.87 2.26 16.27
C ALA A 98 5.35 3.33 15.28
N ILE A 99 4.80 3.34 14.06
CA ILE A 99 5.13 4.29 13.01
C ILE A 99 4.60 5.69 13.32
N ILE A 100 3.42 5.82 13.92
CA ILE A 100 2.91 7.12 14.41
C ILE A 100 3.88 7.68 15.46
N VAL A 101 4.30 6.86 16.42
CA VAL A 101 5.26 7.27 17.44
C VAL A 101 6.61 7.66 16.80
N PHE A 102 7.12 6.85 15.86
CA PHE A 102 8.37 7.12 15.16
C PHE A 102 8.32 8.48 14.42
N PHE A 103 7.34 8.71 13.57
CA PHE A 103 7.23 9.95 12.80
C PHE A 103 6.90 11.16 13.69
N PHE A 104 6.12 10.95 14.77
CA PHE A 104 5.90 12.00 15.74
C PHE A 104 7.22 12.54 16.31
N PHE A 105 8.13 11.66 16.73
CA PHE A 105 9.40 12.10 17.25
C PHE A 105 10.37 12.58 16.16
N ALA A 106 10.41 11.91 15.01
CA ALA A 106 11.29 12.26 13.89
C ALA A 106 10.99 13.68 13.36
N PHE A 107 9.70 14.05 13.27
CA PHE A 107 9.28 15.32 12.68
C PHE A 107 8.89 16.40 13.69
N LYS A 108 8.88 16.10 14.99
CA LYS A 108 8.49 17.03 16.05
C LYS A 108 9.23 18.36 15.97
N LYS A 109 10.55 18.33 15.74
CA LYS A 109 11.37 19.53 15.67
C LYS A 109 11.03 20.38 14.45
N GLU A 110 10.88 19.77 13.27
CA GLU A 110 10.61 20.44 12.00
C GLU A 110 9.19 21.06 11.98
N LEU A 111 8.17 20.32 12.47
CA LEU A 111 6.78 20.75 12.48
C LEU A 111 6.39 21.63 13.68
N SER A 112 7.23 21.75 14.71
CA SER A 112 6.98 22.62 15.85
C SER A 112 7.63 24.00 15.74
N ALA A 113 8.43 24.24 14.71
CA ALA A 113 9.20 25.48 14.58
C ALA A 113 8.32 26.75 14.39
N ASN A 114 7.11 26.62 13.86
CA ASN A 114 6.23 27.75 13.50
C ASN A 114 5.07 27.96 14.49
N LYS A 115 5.31 27.80 15.79
CA LYS A 115 4.26 27.86 16.84
C LYS A 115 3.55 29.20 17.01
N ASN A 116 4.03 30.29 16.45
CA ASN A 116 3.64 31.65 16.86
C ASN A 116 2.74 32.40 15.85
N GLU A 117 2.37 31.80 14.72
CA GLU A 117 1.44 32.47 13.81
C GLU A 117 -0.02 32.06 14.12
N LYS A 118 -0.84 33.07 14.44
CA LYS A 118 -2.28 32.91 14.55
C LYS A 118 -2.89 32.86 13.15
N VAL A 119 -3.36 31.73 12.74
CA VAL A 119 -4.13 31.58 11.48
C VAL A 119 -5.59 31.92 11.80
N ASP A 120 -6.18 32.81 10.99
CA ASP A 120 -7.59 33.17 11.11
C ASP A 120 -8.45 31.99 10.61
N PRO A 121 -9.36 31.44 11.46
CA PRO A 121 -10.27 30.38 11.05
C PRO A 121 -11.18 30.71 9.86
N SER A 122 -11.42 32.01 9.60
CA SER A 122 -12.26 32.46 8.49
C SER A 122 -11.60 32.26 7.10
N THR A 123 -10.28 32.02 7.07
CA THR A 123 -9.55 31.77 5.81
C THR A 123 -9.71 30.34 5.29
N PHE A 124 -10.27 29.42 6.08
CA PHE A 124 -10.51 28.06 5.63
C PHE A 124 -11.75 27.97 4.73
N PRO A 125 -11.66 27.32 3.57
CA PRO A 125 -12.82 27.07 2.74
C PRO A 125 -13.86 26.22 3.48
N ASN A 126 -15.13 26.50 3.21
CA ASN A 126 -16.22 25.74 3.83
C ASN A 126 -16.25 24.33 3.22
N PRO A 127 -16.23 23.23 4.03
CA PRO A 127 -16.22 21.87 3.50
C PRO A 127 -17.38 21.54 2.54
N SER A 128 -18.54 22.22 2.72
CA SER A 128 -19.69 22.06 1.83
C SER A 128 -19.47 22.63 0.42
N ASP A 129 -18.56 23.59 0.26
CA ASP A 129 -18.29 24.23 -1.04
C ASP A 129 -17.43 23.33 -1.95
N ALA A 130 -16.77 22.30 -1.36
CA ALA A 130 -16.04 21.28 -2.12
C ALA A 130 -16.96 20.31 -2.87
N ILE A 131 -18.26 20.28 -2.56
CA ILE A 131 -19.23 19.41 -3.21
C ILE A 131 -19.92 20.21 -4.31
N GLU A 132 -19.38 20.15 -5.54
CA GLU A 132 -19.94 20.84 -6.71
C GLU A 132 -21.33 20.28 -7.08
N ASN A 133 -21.50 18.96 -7.02
CA ASN A 133 -22.77 18.29 -7.33
C ASN A 133 -23.12 17.25 -6.24
N LYS A 134 -24.10 17.59 -5.39
CA LYS A 134 -24.55 16.71 -4.29
C LYS A 134 -25.08 15.36 -4.79
N LYS A 135 -25.73 15.32 -5.95
CA LYS A 135 -26.28 14.08 -6.51
C LYS A 135 -25.17 13.12 -6.93
N ASP A 136 -24.20 13.60 -7.67
CA ASP A 136 -23.07 12.80 -8.13
C ASP A 136 -22.19 12.34 -6.96
N PHE A 137 -22.00 13.21 -5.95
CA PHE A 137 -21.32 12.86 -4.71
C PHE A 137 -22.01 11.69 -3.98
N ILE A 138 -23.33 11.75 -3.82
CA ILE A 138 -24.11 10.68 -3.16
C ILE A 138 -24.03 9.38 -3.97
N ILE A 139 -24.20 9.44 -5.28
CA ILE A 139 -24.11 8.25 -6.16
C ILE A 139 -22.74 7.59 -6.04
N SER A 140 -21.67 8.36 -6.17
CA SER A 140 -20.31 7.85 -6.07
C SER A 140 -20.02 7.26 -4.69
N THR A 141 -20.49 7.91 -3.61
CA THR A 141 -20.34 7.41 -2.24
C THR A 141 -21.09 6.08 -2.06
N VAL A 142 -22.30 5.97 -2.57
CA VAL A 142 -23.08 4.71 -2.49
C VAL A 142 -22.39 3.60 -3.27
N ILE A 143 -21.91 3.87 -4.49
CA ILE A 143 -21.18 2.89 -5.31
C ILE A 143 -19.92 2.44 -4.57
N PHE A 144 -19.19 3.37 -3.96
CA PHE A 144 -17.99 3.05 -3.18
C PHE A 144 -18.28 2.16 -1.97
N ILE A 145 -19.36 2.47 -1.21
CA ILE A 145 -19.79 1.62 -0.09
C ILE A 145 -20.18 0.22 -0.57
N ILE A 146 -20.91 0.13 -1.68
CA ILE A 146 -21.27 -1.17 -2.29
C ILE A 146 -20.00 -1.94 -2.66
N ALA A 147 -19.02 -1.30 -3.27
CA ALA A 147 -17.75 -1.93 -3.62
C ALA A 147 -17.04 -2.51 -2.38
N ILE A 148 -16.94 -1.73 -1.29
CA ILE A 148 -16.35 -2.19 -0.02
C ILE A 148 -17.12 -3.41 0.52
N VAL A 149 -18.45 -3.33 0.59
CA VAL A 149 -19.27 -4.43 1.12
C VAL A 149 -19.07 -5.70 0.29
N LEU A 150 -19.07 -5.61 -1.04
CA LEU A 150 -18.84 -6.75 -1.93
C LEU A 150 -17.43 -7.32 -1.76
N LEU A 151 -16.40 -6.47 -1.65
CA LEU A 151 -15.01 -6.90 -1.44
C LEU A 151 -14.82 -7.58 -0.08
N VAL A 152 -15.44 -7.08 0.99
CA VAL A 152 -15.37 -7.70 2.32
C VAL A 152 -16.11 -9.04 2.35
N SER A 153 -17.25 -9.13 1.64
CA SER A 153 -18.11 -10.32 1.62
C SER A 153 -17.82 -11.29 0.46
N HIS A 154 -16.77 -11.08 -0.32
CA HIS A 154 -16.53 -11.86 -1.55
C HIS A 154 -16.39 -13.37 -1.28
N ALA A 155 -15.77 -13.74 -0.17
CA ALA A 155 -15.61 -15.14 0.21
C ALA A 155 -16.94 -15.82 0.54
N GLN A 156 -17.89 -15.11 1.18
CA GLN A 156 -19.21 -15.63 1.50
C GLN A 156 -20.14 -15.67 0.30
N THR A 157 -20.00 -14.71 -0.63
CA THR A 157 -20.84 -14.62 -1.83
C THR A 157 -20.36 -15.50 -2.97
N GLY A 158 -19.13 -15.99 -2.92
CA GLY A 158 -18.48 -16.74 -4.00
C GLY A 158 -18.13 -15.88 -5.22
N LEU A 159 -18.27 -14.55 -5.11
CA LEU A 159 -17.89 -13.63 -6.18
C LEU A 159 -16.37 -13.44 -6.20
N THR A 160 -15.77 -13.51 -7.37
CA THR A 160 -14.34 -13.20 -7.51
C THR A 160 -14.11 -11.68 -7.43
N VAL A 161 -12.94 -11.28 -6.91
CA VAL A 161 -12.54 -9.85 -6.86
C VAL A 161 -12.57 -9.22 -8.26
N ALA A 162 -12.14 -9.96 -9.28
CA ALA A 162 -12.19 -9.51 -10.67
C ALA A 162 -13.63 -9.23 -11.14
N PHE A 163 -14.58 -10.12 -10.83
CA PHE A 163 -16.00 -9.92 -11.16
C PHE A 163 -16.57 -8.68 -10.47
N ILE A 164 -16.28 -8.50 -9.18
CA ILE A 164 -16.69 -7.33 -8.41
C ILE A 164 -16.14 -6.05 -9.06
N GLY A 165 -14.85 -6.04 -9.40
CA GLY A 165 -14.22 -4.89 -10.06
C GLY A 165 -14.89 -4.52 -11.38
N VAL A 166 -15.16 -5.51 -12.25
CA VAL A 166 -15.87 -5.29 -13.52
C VAL A 166 -17.29 -4.79 -13.29
N ALA A 167 -18.04 -5.39 -12.36
CA ALA A 167 -19.41 -4.98 -12.06
C ALA A 167 -19.49 -3.53 -11.55
N ILE A 168 -18.62 -3.16 -10.62
CA ILE A 168 -18.54 -1.77 -10.10
C ILE A 168 -18.11 -0.80 -11.19
N ALA A 169 -17.15 -1.16 -12.04
CA ALA A 169 -16.75 -0.33 -13.18
C ALA A 169 -17.92 -0.09 -14.14
N LEU A 170 -18.68 -1.12 -14.47
CA LEU A 170 -19.86 -1.01 -15.33
C LEU A 170 -20.95 -0.13 -14.69
N ILE A 171 -21.26 -0.32 -13.42
CA ILE A 171 -22.23 0.52 -12.69
C ILE A 171 -21.78 1.98 -12.70
N THR A 172 -20.49 2.25 -12.42
CA THR A 172 -19.93 3.60 -12.44
C THR A 172 -20.03 4.24 -13.84
N LEU A 173 -19.72 3.49 -14.91
CA LEU A 173 -19.86 3.98 -16.29
C LEU A 173 -21.30 4.27 -16.65
N LEU A 174 -22.25 3.43 -16.23
CA LEU A 174 -23.69 3.63 -16.49
C LEU A 174 -24.24 4.85 -15.76
N THR A 175 -23.79 5.12 -14.54
CA THR A 175 -24.20 6.32 -13.78
C THR A 175 -23.56 7.60 -14.32
N SER A 176 -22.41 7.50 -14.97
CA SER A 176 -21.65 8.61 -15.54
C SER A 176 -21.65 8.60 -17.07
N ILE A 177 -22.76 8.19 -17.70
CA ILE A 177 -22.84 7.95 -19.15
C ILE A 177 -22.51 9.18 -20.00
N LYS A 178 -22.79 10.38 -19.48
CA LYS A 178 -22.47 11.65 -20.15
C LYS A 178 -20.97 11.90 -20.28
N ASP A 179 -20.19 11.34 -19.36
CA ASP A 179 -18.74 11.56 -19.24
C ASP A 179 -17.92 10.34 -19.67
N ILE A 180 -18.58 9.31 -20.24
CA ILE A 180 -17.97 8.02 -20.59
C ILE A 180 -16.73 8.19 -21.49
N GLY A 181 -16.80 9.10 -22.46
CA GLY A 181 -15.66 9.37 -23.35
C GLY A 181 -14.46 10.01 -22.62
N PHE A 182 -14.72 10.82 -21.62
CA PHE A 182 -13.67 11.41 -20.76
C PHE A 182 -13.09 10.36 -19.81
N ILE A 183 -13.94 9.53 -19.21
CA ILE A 183 -13.52 8.46 -18.29
C ILE A 183 -12.64 7.45 -19.03
N LEU A 184 -13.07 6.97 -20.21
CA LEU A 184 -12.30 6.00 -21.01
C LEU A 184 -10.93 6.54 -21.44
N LYS A 185 -10.82 7.84 -21.72
CA LYS A 185 -9.52 8.47 -22.01
C LYS A 185 -8.58 8.54 -20.81
N LYS A 186 -9.12 8.48 -19.58
CA LYS A 186 -8.34 8.48 -18.33
C LYS A 186 -7.90 7.08 -17.88
N VAL A 187 -8.40 6.02 -18.52
CA VAL A 187 -7.94 4.65 -18.24
C VAL A 187 -6.46 4.52 -18.55
N ASP A 188 -5.70 4.00 -17.60
CA ASP A 188 -4.26 3.76 -17.78
C ASP A 188 -4.01 2.46 -18.55
N TYR A 189 -4.16 2.54 -19.88
CA TYR A 189 -3.89 1.41 -20.78
C TYR A 189 -2.44 0.94 -20.75
N LYS A 190 -1.48 1.80 -20.36
CA LYS A 190 -0.07 1.42 -20.25
C LYS A 190 0.13 0.43 -19.12
N THR A 191 -0.47 0.71 -17.97
CA THR A 191 -0.44 -0.20 -16.82
C THR A 191 -1.14 -1.52 -17.14
N LEU A 192 -2.28 -1.52 -17.85
CA LEU A 192 -2.93 -2.75 -18.28
C LEU A 192 -2.04 -3.60 -19.20
N LEU A 193 -1.41 -2.99 -20.20
CA LEU A 193 -0.45 -3.68 -21.10
C LEU A 193 0.78 -4.18 -20.36
N PHE A 194 1.27 -3.40 -19.38
CA PHE A 194 2.37 -3.83 -18.51
C PHE A 194 2.02 -5.11 -17.74
N PHE A 195 0.83 -5.19 -17.14
CA PHE A 195 0.40 -6.41 -16.44
C PHE A 195 0.27 -7.61 -17.36
N ILE A 196 -0.27 -7.44 -18.56
CA ILE A 196 -0.35 -8.52 -19.54
C ILE A 196 1.06 -9.05 -19.86
N GLY A 197 2.00 -8.15 -20.16
CA GLY A 197 3.40 -8.51 -20.44
C GLY A 197 4.07 -9.18 -19.24
N LEU A 198 3.85 -8.68 -18.04
CA LEU A 198 4.38 -9.23 -16.79
C LEU A 198 3.95 -10.68 -16.59
N PHE A 199 2.64 -10.98 -16.68
CA PHE A 199 2.15 -12.34 -16.49
C PHE A 199 2.64 -13.31 -17.57
N ILE A 200 2.84 -12.84 -18.80
CA ILE A 200 3.47 -13.66 -19.87
C ILE A 200 4.91 -14.01 -19.50
N VAL A 201 5.71 -13.04 -19.02
CA VAL A 201 7.10 -13.27 -18.61
C VAL A 201 7.18 -14.22 -17.42
N VAL A 202 6.36 -14.00 -16.39
CA VAL A 202 6.32 -14.86 -15.20
C VAL A 202 5.91 -16.29 -15.55
N GLY A 203 4.92 -16.48 -16.44
CA GLY A 203 4.54 -17.79 -16.95
C GLY A 203 5.66 -18.47 -17.73
N GLY A 204 6.45 -17.71 -18.49
CA GLY A 204 7.66 -18.23 -19.16
C GLY A 204 8.74 -18.68 -18.17
N LEU A 205 8.98 -17.91 -17.10
CA LEU A 205 9.93 -18.28 -16.03
C LEU A 205 9.48 -19.53 -15.27
N GLU A 206 8.18 -19.69 -15.04
CA GLU A 206 7.60 -20.88 -14.41
C GLU A 206 7.82 -22.13 -15.31
N GLN A 207 7.49 -22.03 -16.60
CA GLN A 207 7.67 -23.15 -17.55
C GLN A 207 9.13 -23.54 -17.78
N THR A 208 10.07 -22.62 -17.64
CA THR A 208 11.51 -22.90 -17.82
C THR A 208 12.18 -23.47 -16.56
N GLY A 209 11.46 -23.64 -15.45
CA GLY A 209 12.01 -24.17 -14.19
C GLY A 209 12.90 -23.19 -13.41
N VAL A 210 12.96 -21.93 -13.82
CA VAL A 210 13.78 -20.92 -13.12
C VAL A 210 13.24 -20.66 -11.71
N LEU A 211 11.91 -20.66 -11.56
CA LEU A 211 11.29 -20.38 -10.26
C LEU A 211 11.50 -21.54 -9.27
N GLU A 212 11.51 -22.78 -9.76
CA GLU A 212 11.86 -23.97 -8.98
C GLU A 212 13.34 -23.96 -8.55
N MET A 213 14.25 -23.45 -9.38
CA MET A 213 15.66 -23.26 -8.99
C MET A 213 15.78 -22.26 -7.84
N ILE A 214 15.03 -21.15 -7.88
CA ILE A 214 15.01 -20.16 -6.80
C ILE A 214 14.47 -20.79 -5.51
N ALA A 215 13.36 -21.53 -5.58
CA ALA A 215 12.79 -22.22 -4.45
C ALA A 215 13.79 -23.22 -3.82
N SER A 216 14.42 -24.07 -4.63
CA SER A 216 15.44 -25.03 -4.18
C SER A 216 16.65 -24.35 -3.54
N PHE A 217 17.06 -23.21 -4.06
CA PHE A 217 18.14 -22.41 -3.46
C PHE A 217 17.75 -21.90 -2.07
N ILE A 218 16.55 -21.33 -1.91
CA ILE A 218 16.03 -20.85 -0.63
C ILE A 218 15.93 -22.01 0.37
N GLU A 219 15.36 -23.15 -0.03
CA GLU A 219 15.25 -24.35 0.80
C GLU A 219 16.61 -24.84 1.30
N LYS A 220 17.59 -24.90 0.40
CA LYS A 220 18.96 -25.31 0.74
C LYS A 220 19.63 -24.34 1.71
N VAL A 221 19.46 -23.04 1.56
CA VAL A 221 20.00 -22.03 2.47
C VAL A 221 19.35 -22.11 3.84
N CYS A 222 18.06 -22.37 3.90
CA CYS A 222 17.31 -22.49 5.16
C CYS A 222 17.58 -23.81 5.92
N GLY A 223 18.13 -24.83 5.24
CA GLY A 223 18.42 -26.11 5.86
C GLY A 223 17.21 -26.79 6.51
N GLY A 224 15.99 -26.61 5.96
CA GLY A 224 14.75 -27.13 6.51
C GLY A 224 14.13 -26.33 7.66
N ASN A 225 14.76 -25.22 8.07
CA ASN A 225 14.18 -24.35 9.10
C ASN A 225 13.12 -23.42 8.49
N VAL A 226 11.85 -23.75 8.75
CA VAL A 226 10.69 -23.02 8.20
C VAL A 226 10.65 -21.56 8.65
N PHE A 227 11.00 -21.26 9.90
CA PHE A 227 11.03 -19.86 10.37
C PHE A 227 12.12 -19.04 9.66
N ALA A 228 13.30 -19.64 9.45
CA ALA A 228 14.36 -18.99 8.67
C ALA A 228 13.91 -18.72 7.22
N MET A 229 13.17 -19.68 6.61
CA MET A 229 12.59 -19.52 5.28
C MET A 229 11.62 -18.33 5.20
N VAL A 230 10.71 -18.22 6.16
CA VAL A 230 9.77 -17.09 6.28
C VAL A 230 10.52 -15.77 6.39
N LEU A 231 11.57 -15.71 7.21
CA LEU A 231 12.39 -14.50 7.37
C LEU A 231 13.14 -14.15 6.07
N ILE A 232 13.73 -15.14 5.42
CA ILE A 232 14.46 -14.93 4.15
C ILE A 232 13.50 -14.39 3.09
N ILE A 233 12.31 -14.98 2.93
CA ILE A 233 11.31 -14.51 1.98
C ILE A 233 10.93 -13.06 2.31
N MET A 234 10.59 -12.74 3.55
CA MET A 234 10.17 -11.41 3.95
C MET A 234 11.27 -10.35 3.70
N TRP A 235 12.51 -10.62 4.15
CA TRP A 235 13.59 -9.64 4.04
C TRP A 235 14.12 -9.50 2.61
N ILE A 236 14.24 -10.60 1.85
CA ILE A 236 14.64 -10.53 0.43
C ILE A 236 13.56 -9.80 -0.37
N SER A 237 12.27 -10.08 -0.09
CA SER A 237 11.17 -9.37 -0.74
C SER A 237 11.22 -7.87 -0.43
N ALA A 238 11.51 -7.50 0.81
CA ALA A 238 11.63 -6.10 1.19
C ALA A 238 12.81 -5.39 0.52
N ILE A 239 13.96 -6.04 0.46
CA ILE A 239 15.15 -5.47 -0.21
C ILE A 239 14.90 -5.35 -1.71
N ALA A 240 14.36 -6.39 -2.35
CA ALA A 240 14.07 -6.37 -3.77
C ALA A 240 13.02 -5.30 -4.11
N SER A 241 11.93 -5.25 -3.36
CA SER A 241 10.85 -4.28 -3.57
C SER A 241 11.28 -2.83 -3.30
N ALA A 242 12.33 -2.59 -2.55
CA ALA A 242 12.88 -1.25 -2.39
C ALA A 242 13.45 -0.66 -3.70
N PHE A 243 13.82 -1.50 -4.67
CA PHE A 243 14.45 -1.08 -5.93
C PHE A 243 13.70 -1.53 -7.19
N VAL A 244 12.88 -2.56 -7.06
CA VAL A 244 12.04 -3.11 -8.12
C VAL A 244 10.59 -2.91 -7.70
N ASP A 245 9.72 -2.56 -8.65
CA ASP A 245 8.29 -2.41 -8.39
C ASP A 245 7.73 -3.65 -7.67
N ASN A 246 6.94 -3.45 -6.61
CA ASN A 246 6.40 -4.50 -5.74
C ASN A 246 5.51 -5.50 -6.49
N ILE A 247 4.83 -5.06 -7.54
CA ILE A 247 3.88 -5.87 -8.30
C ILE A 247 4.56 -7.00 -9.07
N PRO A 248 5.54 -6.75 -9.97
CA PRO A 248 6.24 -7.82 -10.69
C PRO A 248 6.98 -8.78 -9.75
N PHE A 249 7.51 -8.25 -8.66
CA PHE A 249 8.21 -9.09 -7.70
C PHE A 249 7.25 -10.07 -7.01
N ALA A 250 6.10 -9.60 -6.51
CA ALA A 250 5.09 -10.46 -5.90
C ALA A 250 4.59 -11.54 -6.87
N ALA A 251 4.28 -11.15 -8.12
CA ALA A 251 3.83 -12.10 -9.14
C ALA A 251 4.85 -13.22 -9.40
N THR A 252 6.14 -12.87 -9.45
CA THR A 252 7.23 -13.84 -9.64
C THR A 252 7.43 -14.76 -8.44
N MET A 253 7.23 -14.25 -7.23
CA MET A 253 7.46 -15.01 -6.00
C MET A 253 6.30 -15.95 -5.63
N VAL A 254 5.09 -15.73 -6.13
CA VAL A 254 3.94 -16.61 -5.83
C VAL A 254 4.21 -18.08 -6.22
N PRO A 255 4.66 -18.43 -7.43
CA PRO A 255 5.03 -19.82 -7.74
C PRO A 255 6.19 -20.35 -6.86
N VAL A 256 7.16 -19.49 -6.51
CA VAL A 256 8.28 -19.86 -5.63
C VAL A 256 7.78 -20.31 -4.25
N ILE A 257 6.90 -19.53 -3.60
CA ILE A 257 6.37 -19.91 -2.29
C ILE A 257 5.44 -21.13 -2.36
N LYS A 258 4.72 -21.33 -3.48
CA LYS A 258 3.96 -22.57 -3.71
C LYS A 258 4.88 -23.79 -3.77
N SER A 259 5.98 -23.70 -4.51
CA SER A 259 6.98 -24.77 -4.60
C SER A 259 7.60 -25.06 -3.23
N LEU A 260 8.01 -24.03 -2.48
CA LEU A 260 8.56 -24.18 -1.13
C LEU A 260 7.58 -24.86 -0.15
N ALA A 261 6.31 -24.46 -0.17
CA ALA A 261 5.29 -25.08 0.66
C ALA A 261 5.03 -26.56 0.30
N ALA A 262 5.21 -26.93 -0.98
CA ALA A 262 5.03 -28.30 -1.45
C ALA A 262 6.23 -29.19 -1.13
N THR A 263 7.47 -28.67 -1.12
CA THR A 263 8.70 -29.45 -0.94
C THR A 263 9.19 -29.49 0.49
N THR A 264 8.92 -28.45 1.30
CA THR A 264 9.45 -28.37 2.66
C THR A 264 8.42 -28.83 3.69
N ALA A 265 8.75 -29.88 4.43
CA ALA A 265 7.89 -30.39 5.50
C ALA A 265 7.64 -29.33 6.58
N GLY A 266 6.37 -29.11 6.91
CA GLY A 266 5.93 -28.12 7.91
C GLY A 266 5.87 -26.67 7.41
N ALA A 267 6.18 -26.39 6.15
CA ALA A 267 6.01 -25.05 5.58
C ALA A 267 4.53 -24.78 5.28
N ASP A 268 3.97 -23.80 5.95
CA ASP A 268 2.60 -23.34 5.70
C ASP A 268 2.60 -22.26 4.60
N LEU A 269 1.88 -22.53 3.51
CA LEU A 269 1.75 -21.62 2.37
C LEU A 269 1.20 -20.25 2.79
N SER A 270 0.26 -20.21 3.75
CA SER A 270 -0.33 -18.96 4.23
C SER A 270 0.71 -18.08 4.91
N VAL A 271 1.56 -18.67 5.75
CA VAL A 271 2.61 -17.91 6.45
C VAL A 271 3.66 -17.37 5.47
N LEU A 272 4.05 -18.18 4.46
CA LEU A 272 4.94 -17.74 3.39
C LEU A 272 4.31 -16.60 2.56
N ALA A 273 3.00 -16.70 2.27
CA ALA A 273 2.27 -15.69 1.52
C ALA A 273 2.19 -14.36 2.29
N TYR A 274 1.89 -14.39 3.60
CA TYR A 274 1.85 -13.17 4.41
C TYR A 274 3.24 -12.56 4.60
N ALA A 275 4.28 -13.37 4.70
CA ALA A 275 5.66 -12.89 4.73
C ALA A 275 6.06 -12.21 3.41
N LEU A 276 5.67 -12.80 2.27
CA LEU A 276 5.87 -12.22 0.94
C LEU A 276 5.12 -10.90 0.82
N SER A 277 3.82 -10.86 1.19
CA SER A 277 2.97 -9.67 1.13
C SER A 277 3.58 -8.52 1.95
N VAL A 278 3.83 -8.74 3.23
CA VAL A 278 4.43 -7.71 4.11
C VAL A 278 5.81 -7.29 3.60
N GLY A 279 6.62 -8.24 3.16
CA GLY A 279 7.95 -7.96 2.62
C GLY A 279 7.88 -7.05 1.39
N THR A 280 7.04 -7.36 0.41
CA THR A 280 6.91 -6.58 -0.81
C THR A 280 6.31 -5.20 -0.58
N ASP A 281 5.20 -5.10 0.14
CA ASP A 281 4.48 -3.84 0.31
C ASP A 281 5.30 -2.86 1.19
N ILE A 282 5.81 -3.35 2.31
CA ILE A 282 6.56 -2.52 3.26
C ILE A 282 7.96 -2.21 2.72
N GLY A 283 8.60 -3.18 2.04
CA GLY A 283 9.90 -2.97 1.42
C GLY A 283 9.89 -1.87 0.37
N GLY A 284 8.84 -1.80 -0.43
CA GLY A 284 8.62 -0.73 -1.39
C GLY A 284 8.64 0.67 -0.79
N SER A 285 8.29 0.81 0.49
CA SER A 285 8.32 2.11 1.19
C SER A 285 9.74 2.65 1.43
N ALA A 286 10.78 1.82 1.39
CA ALA A 286 12.14 2.18 1.82
C ALA A 286 12.83 3.22 0.91
N THR A 287 12.48 3.27 -0.37
CA THR A 287 13.07 4.20 -1.35
C THR A 287 12.02 5.00 -2.12
N PRO A 288 12.41 6.13 -2.74
CA PRO A 288 11.45 6.95 -3.50
C PRO A 288 10.84 6.24 -4.72
N ILE A 289 11.44 5.16 -5.21
CA ILE A 289 11.01 4.44 -6.42
C ILE A 289 10.44 3.05 -6.13
N GLY A 290 10.52 2.56 -4.89
CA GLY A 290 10.12 1.20 -4.55
C GLY A 290 8.60 0.96 -4.59
N ALA A 291 7.79 2.02 -4.55
CA ALA A 291 6.34 1.94 -4.74
C ALA A 291 5.84 3.16 -5.50
N SER A 292 4.79 2.99 -6.29
CA SER A 292 4.23 4.06 -7.12
C SER A 292 3.68 5.23 -6.29
N ALA A 293 3.13 4.97 -5.09
CA ALA A 293 2.70 6.01 -4.16
C ALA A 293 3.84 6.95 -3.72
N ASN A 294 5.06 6.42 -3.58
CA ASN A 294 6.24 7.21 -3.22
C ASN A 294 6.59 8.21 -4.32
N VAL A 295 6.59 7.73 -5.57
CA VAL A 295 6.87 8.56 -6.77
C VAL A 295 5.83 9.67 -6.89
N VAL A 296 4.57 9.33 -6.71
CA VAL A 296 3.46 10.28 -6.82
C VAL A 296 3.52 11.33 -5.72
N GLY A 297 3.62 10.93 -4.45
CA GLY A 297 3.67 11.87 -3.33
C GLY A 297 4.88 12.80 -3.38
N THR A 298 6.07 12.26 -3.69
CA THR A 298 7.28 13.09 -3.87
C THR A 298 7.17 14.03 -5.07
N SER A 299 6.48 13.62 -6.16
CA SER A 299 6.20 14.47 -7.32
C SER A 299 5.27 15.63 -6.95
N VAL A 300 4.21 15.39 -6.17
CA VAL A 300 3.26 16.44 -5.74
C VAL A 300 3.99 17.53 -4.97
N ILE A 301 4.77 17.18 -3.96
CA ILE A 301 5.51 18.17 -3.17
C ILE A 301 6.64 18.83 -3.95
N SER A 302 7.27 18.13 -4.89
CA SER A 302 8.29 18.71 -5.79
C SER A 302 7.69 19.79 -6.69
N LYS A 303 6.50 19.53 -7.28
CA LYS A 303 5.76 20.53 -8.08
C LYS A 303 5.34 21.75 -7.25
N ALA A 304 5.12 21.58 -5.96
CA ALA A 304 4.83 22.67 -5.02
C ALA A 304 6.10 23.44 -4.54
N GLY A 305 7.27 23.15 -5.11
CA GLY A 305 8.52 23.83 -4.77
C GLY A 305 9.30 23.21 -3.62
N HIS A 306 8.93 22.01 -3.17
CA HIS A 306 9.57 21.31 -2.05
C HIS A 306 10.17 19.95 -2.49
N PRO A 307 11.21 19.92 -3.35
CA PRO A 307 11.79 18.67 -3.83
C PRO A 307 12.44 17.88 -2.70
N VAL A 308 12.24 16.56 -2.72
CA VAL A 308 12.83 15.63 -1.76
C VAL A 308 13.90 14.81 -2.45
N GLY A 309 15.15 14.97 -2.02
CA GLY A 309 16.26 14.15 -2.49
C GLY A 309 16.24 12.74 -1.87
N TRP A 310 16.86 11.77 -2.58
CA TRP A 310 16.98 10.38 -2.15
C TRP A 310 17.46 10.23 -0.71
N GLY A 311 18.51 10.95 -0.33
CA GLY A 311 19.07 10.88 1.02
C GLY A 311 18.08 11.28 2.11
N LYS A 312 17.28 12.34 1.89
CA LYS A 312 16.26 12.78 2.86
C LYS A 312 15.12 11.75 2.97
N TYR A 313 14.67 11.22 1.84
CA TYR A 313 13.65 10.18 1.80
C TYR A 313 14.11 8.92 2.54
N CYS A 314 15.21 8.31 2.08
CA CYS A 314 15.73 7.05 2.62
C CYS A 314 16.11 7.14 4.09
N LYS A 315 16.69 8.29 4.55
CA LYS A 315 17.02 8.51 5.96
C LYS A 315 15.81 8.36 6.89
N THR A 316 14.62 8.66 6.38
CA THR A 316 13.37 8.59 7.14
C THR A 316 12.66 7.27 6.91
N ALA A 317 12.57 6.83 5.65
CA ALA A 317 11.77 5.67 5.26
C ALA A 317 12.44 4.32 5.61
N ILE A 318 13.77 4.18 5.45
CA ILE A 318 14.48 2.92 5.76
C ILE A 318 14.34 2.52 7.24
N PRO A 319 14.54 3.41 8.23
CA PRO A 319 14.32 3.04 9.63
C PRO A 319 12.86 2.67 9.91
N ALA A 320 11.90 3.38 9.33
CA ALA A 320 10.49 3.07 9.46
C ALA A 320 10.17 1.68 8.88
N THR A 321 10.67 1.37 7.69
CA THR A 321 10.56 0.05 7.05
C THR A 321 11.13 -1.04 7.95
N ALA A 322 12.34 -0.85 8.49
CA ALA A 322 12.97 -1.81 9.39
C ALA A 322 12.13 -2.07 10.65
N ILE A 323 11.54 -1.01 11.25
CA ILE A 323 10.66 -1.14 12.42
C ILE A 323 9.46 -2.04 12.07
N VAL A 324 8.80 -1.80 10.94
CA VAL A 324 7.64 -2.61 10.54
C VAL A 324 8.02 -4.06 10.27
N LEU A 325 9.12 -4.32 9.56
CA LEU A 325 9.59 -5.69 9.28
C LEU A 325 9.97 -6.43 10.57
N ILE A 326 10.59 -5.76 11.54
CA ILE A 326 10.89 -6.36 12.86
C ILE A 326 9.58 -6.68 13.60
N ILE A 327 8.60 -5.80 13.59
CA ILE A 327 7.29 -6.07 14.18
C ILE A 327 6.63 -7.27 13.49
N ALA A 328 6.65 -7.31 12.15
CA ALA A 328 6.12 -8.42 11.38
C ALA A 328 6.80 -9.76 11.75
N MET A 329 8.13 -9.76 11.83
CA MET A 329 8.92 -10.93 12.26
C MET A 329 8.48 -11.43 13.64
N VAL A 330 8.33 -10.52 14.60
CA VAL A 330 7.90 -10.85 15.96
C VAL A 330 6.48 -11.39 15.98
N VAL A 331 5.54 -10.72 15.32
CA VAL A 331 4.14 -11.15 15.25
C VAL A 331 4.02 -12.53 14.58
N ILE A 332 4.70 -12.73 13.44
CA ILE A 332 4.70 -14.01 12.73
C ILE A 332 5.25 -15.12 13.63
N LYS A 333 6.37 -14.86 14.34
CA LYS A 333 6.95 -15.84 15.25
C LYS A 333 5.99 -16.28 16.35
N PHE A 334 5.35 -15.32 17.02
CA PHE A 334 4.46 -15.65 18.14
C PHE A 334 3.12 -16.25 17.72
N ARG A 335 2.70 -16.03 16.48
CA ARG A 335 1.40 -16.49 15.99
C ARG A 335 1.45 -17.85 15.32
N TYR A 336 2.56 -18.19 14.67
CA TYR A 336 2.65 -19.36 13.80
C TYR A 336 3.75 -20.35 14.21
N PHE A 337 4.64 -19.99 15.13
CA PHE A 337 5.75 -20.80 15.63
C PHE A 337 5.81 -20.84 17.15
#